data_b2fe469df9b7fe8db66a81f4a15cc3d2
#
_entry.id   b2fe469df9b7fe8db66a81f4a15cc3d2
#
_cell.length_a   1.000
_cell.length_b   1.000
_cell.length_c   1.000
_cell.angle_alpha   90.00
_cell.angle_beta   90.00
_cell.angle_gamma   90.00
#
_symmetry.space_group_name_H-M   'P 1'
#
loop_
_entity.id
_entity.type
_entity.pdbx_description
1 polymer ?
#
loop_
_entity_poly.entity_id
_entity_poly.type
_entity_poly.pdbx_seq_one_letter_code
_entity_poly.pdbx_strand_id
1 'polypeptide(L)'
;MLFYKRFYFMFCCLLIVLFGCKSTTSPTLTVSGLAFYNDANSTIENIKLTVVESAKMVSCNLVEPQSYCGTGFPQARYQGADLVLSWQTSQGQIITRPVLLKQPQKFDASKRYAAVIKFTDPTNFEAFFTVNPRPF
;
A
#
# COMPACT_ATOMS: atom_id res chain seq x y z
N MET A 1 39.10 -10.78 -50.02
CA MET A 1 38.83 -11.39 -48.70
C MET A 1 38.65 -10.35 -47.56
N LEU A 2 39.28 -9.19 -47.64
CA LEU A 2 39.14 -8.14 -46.58
C LEU A 2 37.77 -7.42 -46.57
N PHE A 3 37.11 -7.30 -47.72
CA PHE A 3 35.81 -6.58 -47.82
C PHE A 3 34.68 -7.35 -47.21
N TYR A 4 34.71 -8.69 -47.21
CA TYR A 4 33.66 -9.54 -46.65
C TYR A 4 33.64 -9.53 -45.10
N LYS A 5 34.81 -9.41 -44.45
CA LYS A 5 34.90 -9.31 -42.96
C LYS A 5 34.36 -8.00 -42.41
N ARG A 6 34.52 -6.89 -43.16
CA ARG A 6 33.97 -5.59 -42.72
C ARG A 6 32.49 -5.51 -42.84
N PHE A 7 31.89 -6.17 -43.81
CA PHE A 7 30.45 -6.19 -43.99
C PHE A 7 29.75 -7.04 -42.93
N TYR A 8 30.35 -8.15 -42.52
CA TYR A 8 29.82 -9.00 -41.45
C TYR A 8 29.85 -8.33 -40.07
N PHE A 9 30.90 -7.54 -39.81
CA PHE A 9 31.05 -6.84 -38.54
C PHE A 9 30.04 -5.70 -38.42
N MET A 10 29.71 -5.01 -39.49
CA MET A 10 28.72 -3.92 -39.54
C MET A 10 27.29 -4.45 -39.44
N PHE A 11 27.03 -5.66 -39.99
CA PHE A 11 25.72 -6.32 -39.90
C PHE A 11 25.45 -6.90 -38.50
N CYS A 12 26.47 -7.41 -37.82
CA CYS A 12 26.34 -7.87 -36.43
C CYS A 12 26.08 -6.75 -35.44
N CYS A 13 26.68 -5.56 -35.64
CA CYS A 13 26.40 -4.39 -34.80
C CYS A 13 25.00 -3.83 -34.99
N LEU A 14 24.40 -3.98 -36.17
CA LEU A 14 23.04 -3.49 -36.45
C LEU A 14 21.95 -4.35 -35.81
N LEU A 15 22.23 -5.64 -35.55
CA LEU A 15 21.29 -6.58 -34.91
C LEU A 15 21.20 -6.42 -33.38
N ILE A 16 22.18 -5.78 -32.73
CA ILE A 16 22.23 -5.61 -31.28
C ILE A 16 21.33 -4.46 -30.81
N VAL A 17 20.96 -3.53 -31.70
CA VAL A 17 20.15 -2.34 -31.34
C VAL A 17 18.64 -2.66 -31.20
N LEU A 18 18.18 -3.85 -31.61
CA LEU A 18 16.76 -4.20 -31.60
C LEU A 18 16.29 -4.93 -30.33
N PHE A 19 17.18 -5.26 -29.42
CA PHE A 19 16.78 -5.71 -28.08
C PHE A 19 16.57 -4.51 -27.18
N GLY A 20 15.63 -3.65 -27.54
CA GLY A 20 15.09 -2.65 -26.64
C GLY A 20 14.50 -3.40 -25.44
N CYS A 21 15.15 -3.29 -24.27
CA CYS A 21 14.54 -3.66 -23.00
C CYS A 21 13.19 -2.95 -22.90
N LYS A 22 12.09 -3.65 -23.18
CA LYS A 22 10.77 -3.23 -22.73
C LYS A 22 10.84 -3.28 -21.22
N SER A 23 11.10 -2.15 -20.57
CA SER A 23 10.81 -1.97 -19.16
C SER A 23 9.31 -2.16 -19.01
N THR A 24 8.87 -3.37 -18.72
CA THR A 24 7.51 -3.65 -18.28
C THR A 24 7.38 -3.05 -16.89
N THR A 25 7.07 -1.76 -16.84
CA THR A 25 6.71 -1.09 -15.59
C THR A 25 5.41 -1.74 -15.15
N SER A 26 5.48 -2.63 -14.17
CA SER A 26 4.28 -3.22 -13.57
C SER A 26 3.38 -2.10 -13.08
N PRO A 27 2.07 -2.16 -13.36
CA PRO A 27 1.16 -1.13 -12.88
C PRO A 27 1.24 -1.06 -11.35
N THR A 28 1.34 0.17 -10.83
CA THR A 28 1.45 0.42 -9.39
C THR A 28 0.17 1.06 -8.90
N LEU A 29 -0.34 0.59 -7.78
CA LEU A 29 -1.53 1.11 -7.13
C LEU A 29 -1.25 2.52 -6.57
N THR A 30 -2.14 3.47 -6.83
CA THR A 30 -2.06 4.84 -6.31
C THR A 30 -2.92 4.97 -5.07
N VAL A 31 -2.32 5.41 -3.97
CA VAL A 31 -2.98 5.57 -2.66
C VAL A 31 -3.07 7.05 -2.33
N SER A 32 -4.22 7.50 -1.81
CA SER A 32 -4.48 8.89 -1.43
C SER A 32 -5.19 9.04 -0.07
N GLY A 33 -5.32 7.97 0.69
CA GLY A 33 -5.97 8.02 2.00
C GLY A 33 -5.76 6.76 2.82
N LEU A 34 -6.06 6.90 4.11
CA LEU A 34 -6.08 5.83 5.10
C LEU A 34 -7.33 5.98 5.96
N ALA A 35 -7.98 4.87 6.27
CA ALA A 35 -9.09 4.83 7.21
C ALA A 35 -8.91 3.70 8.22
N PHE A 36 -9.19 4.00 9.49
CA PHE A 36 -9.37 3.03 10.56
C PHE A 36 -10.86 2.84 10.77
N TYR A 37 -11.35 1.64 10.60
CA TYR A 37 -12.74 1.29 10.81
C TYR A 37 -12.89 0.32 11.97
N ASN A 38 -13.85 0.56 12.84
CA ASN A 38 -14.12 -0.29 13.99
C ASN A 38 -15.41 -1.07 13.80
N ASP A 39 -15.28 -2.34 13.43
CA ASP A 39 -16.38 -3.32 13.33
C ASP A 39 -16.57 -4.13 14.63
N ALA A 40 -15.75 -3.86 15.65
CA ALA A 40 -15.87 -4.45 16.96
C ALA A 40 -17.03 -3.82 17.78
N ASN A 41 -17.42 -4.50 18.85
CA ASN A 41 -18.49 -4.05 19.74
C ASN A 41 -18.01 -3.10 20.86
N SER A 42 -16.73 -2.73 20.87
CA SER A 42 -16.12 -1.85 21.86
C SER A 42 -15.24 -0.81 21.19
N THR A 43 -15.03 0.29 21.86
CA THR A 43 -14.17 1.39 21.41
C THR A 43 -12.73 0.94 21.26
N ILE A 44 -12.07 1.40 20.20
CA ILE A 44 -10.63 1.26 19.97
C ILE A 44 -9.98 2.63 20.16
N GLU A 45 -8.92 2.68 20.94
CA GLU A 45 -8.28 3.92 21.36
C GLU A 45 -6.81 4.01 20.91
N ASN A 46 -6.30 5.23 20.86
CA ASN A 46 -4.86 5.50 20.63
C ASN A 46 -4.26 4.75 19.43
N ILE A 47 -5.00 4.70 18.32
CA ILE A 47 -4.60 4.00 17.10
C ILE A 47 -3.46 4.77 16.43
N LYS A 48 -2.38 4.07 16.08
CA LYS A 48 -1.22 4.62 15.38
C LYS A 48 -0.73 3.63 14.33
N LEU A 49 -0.70 4.06 13.07
CA LEU A 49 -0.04 3.33 11.98
C LEU A 49 1.25 4.05 11.62
N THR A 50 2.36 3.36 11.72
CA THR A 50 3.70 3.91 11.50
C THR A 50 4.35 3.22 10.30
N VAL A 51 4.94 4.00 9.40
CA VAL A 51 5.83 3.52 8.32
C VAL A 51 7.22 3.37 8.91
N VAL A 52 7.75 2.15 8.96
CA VAL A 52 9.00 1.83 9.68
C VAL A 52 10.19 2.62 9.15
N GLU A 53 10.38 2.66 7.81
CA GLU A 53 11.57 3.28 7.20
C GLU A 53 11.61 4.80 7.37
N SER A 54 10.45 5.47 7.38
CA SER A 54 10.37 6.94 7.41
C SER A 54 9.92 7.51 8.74
N ALA A 55 9.49 6.67 9.67
CA ALA A 55 8.83 7.04 10.92
C ALA A 55 7.60 7.94 10.76
N LYS A 56 7.05 8.06 9.53
CA LYS A 56 5.79 8.76 9.28
C LYS A 56 4.65 8.01 9.95
N MET A 57 3.73 8.75 10.54
CA MET A 57 2.66 8.18 11.35
C MET A 57 1.32 8.83 11.02
N VAL A 58 0.28 8.00 11.03
CA VAL A 58 -1.12 8.43 11.04
C VAL A 58 -1.76 7.90 12.30
N SER A 59 -2.52 8.73 13.01
CA SER A 59 -3.13 8.36 14.28
C SER A 59 -4.57 8.81 14.39
N CYS A 60 -5.34 8.08 15.21
CA CYS A 60 -6.67 8.43 15.66
C CYS A 60 -6.76 8.18 17.16
N ASN A 61 -7.30 9.15 17.90
CA ASN A 61 -7.39 9.03 19.35
C ASN A 61 -8.42 7.98 19.79
N LEU A 62 -9.55 7.92 19.07
CA LEU A 62 -10.68 7.08 19.43
C LEU A 62 -11.54 6.77 18.20
N VAL A 63 -11.94 5.50 18.05
CA VAL A 63 -12.93 5.07 17.07
C VAL A 63 -14.00 4.22 17.78
N GLU A 64 -15.21 4.75 17.83
CA GLU A 64 -16.36 4.05 18.43
C GLU A 64 -16.79 2.84 17.59
N PRO A 65 -17.57 1.92 18.15
CA PRO A 65 -18.17 0.81 17.37
C PRO A 65 -18.95 1.33 16.16
N GLN A 66 -18.80 0.64 15.02
CA GLN A 66 -19.44 0.99 13.73
C GLN A 66 -19.11 2.40 13.23
N SER A 67 -17.99 2.95 13.66
CA SER A 67 -17.44 4.24 13.24
C SER A 67 -16.12 4.09 12.50
N TYR A 68 -15.67 5.16 11.89
CA TYR A 68 -14.34 5.23 11.28
C TYR A 68 -13.63 6.56 11.57
N CYS A 69 -12.33 6.53 11.48
CA CYS A 69 -11.48 7.70 11.49
C CYS A 69 -10.56 7.61 10.28
N GLY A 70 -10.53 8.62 9.43
CA GLY A 70 -9.75 8.58 8.21
C GLY A 70 -9.06 9.89 7.90
N THR A 71 -8.02 9.82 7.10
CA THR A 71 -7.29 10.97 6.57
C THR A 71 -6.97 10.80 5.10
N GLY A 72 -7.04 11.91 4.36
CA GLY A 72 -6.52 11.99 3.00
C GLY A 72 -5.10 12.54 2.99
N PHE A 73 -4.33 12.17 1.99
CA PHE A 73 -3.00 12.69 1.74
C PHE A 73 -2.74 12.81 0.23
N PRO A 74 -1.69 13.56 -0.20
CA PRO A 74 -1.33 13.63 -1.60
C PRO A 74 -1.11 12.24 -2.19
N GLN A 75 -1.51 12.06 -3.44
CA GLN A 75 -1.36 10.79 -4.15
C GLN A 75 0.08 10.28 -4.10
N ALA A 76 0.25 9.03 -3.73
CA ALA A 76 1.52 8.33 -3.74
C ALA A 76 1.37 6.95 -4.36
N ARG A 77 2.41 6.48 -5.04
CA ARG A 77 2.48 5.09 -5.51
C ARG A 77 2.77 4.19 -4.32
N TYR A 78 1.99 3.12 -4.18
CA TYR A 78 2.25 2.13 -3.15
C TYR A 78 3.46 1.27 -3.51
N GLN A 79 4.46 1.23 -2.63
CA GLN A 79 5.72 0.53 -2.85
C GLN A 79 5.95 -0.64 -1.90
N GLY A 80 4.93 -1.00 -1.10
CA GLY A 80 5.05 -2.12 -0.15
C GLY A 80 5.88 -1.77 1.08
N ALA A 81 5.61 -0.62 1.72
CA ALA A 81 6.30 -0.22 2.95
C ALA A 81 6.00 -1.17 4.12
N ASP A 82 6.99 -1.36 4.99
CA ASP A 82 6.79 -2.03 6.27
C ASP A 82 6.01 -1.13 7.22
N LEU A 83 4.89 -1.65 7.72
CA LEU A 83 3.95 -0.92 8.56
C LEU A 83 3.81 -1.60 9.92
N VAL A 84 3.66 -0.80 10.96
CA VAL A 84 3.35 -1.25 12.32
C VAL A 84 2.13 -0.51 12.83
N LEU A 85 1.15 -1.27 13.30
CA LEU A 85 -0.06 -0.78 13.93
C LEU A 85 0.02 -0.97 15.44
N SER A 86 -0.24 0.10 16.19
CA SER A 86 -0.42 0.06 17.64
C SER A 86 -1.77 0.63 18.00
N TRP A 87 -2.47 0.02 18.94
CA TRP A 87 -3.76 0.51 19.45
C TRP A 87 -3.98 0.06 20.89
N GLN A 88 -4.97 0.64 21.51
CA GLN A 88 -5.40 0.33 22.86
C GLN A 88 -6.85 -0.14 22.86
N THR A 89 -7.14 -1.23 23.56
CA THR A 89 -8.50 -1.69 23.79
C THR A 89 -9.18 -0.84 24.86
N SER A 90 -10.51 -0.87 24.93
CA SER A 90 -11.31 -0.19 25.99
C SER A 90 -10.96 -0.66 27.40
N GLN A 91 -10.29 -1.80 27.55
CA GLN A 91 -9.78 -2.33 28.82
C GLN A 91 -8.36 -1.85 29.15
N GLY A 92 -7.76 -0.98 28.32
CA GLY A 92 -6.44 -0.43 28.52
C GLY A 92 -5.29 -1.30 28.01
N GLN A 93 -5.56 -2.44 27.36
CA GLN A 93 -4.52 -3.29 26.79
C GLN A 93 -3.94 -2.63 25.54
N ILE A 94 -2.62 -2.43 25.52
CA ILE A 94 -1.89 -1.93 24.35
C ILE A 94 -1.44 -3.11 23.51
N ILE A 95 -1.75 -3.09 22.21
CA ILE A 95 -1.40 -4.11 21.23
C ILE A 95 -0.59 -3.46 20.12
N THR A 96 0.49 -4.11 19.71
CA THR A 96 1.34 -3.67 18.58
C THR A 96 1.58 -4.86 17.67
N ARG A 97 1.29 -4.69 16.36
CA ARG A 97 1.47 -5.75 15.36
C ARG A 97 1.94 -5.19 14.02
N PRO A 98 2.71 -5.97 13.23
CA PRO A 98 2.99 -5.63 11.86
C PRO A 98 1.72 -5.66 11.02
N VAL A 99 1.64 -4.78 10.02
CA VAL A 99 0.54 -4.73 9.06
C VAL A 99 1.03 -5.13 7.69
N LEU A 100 0.40 -6.11 7.09
CA LEU A 100 0.65 -6.54 5.72
C LEU A 100 -0.46 -6.02 4.81
N LEU A 101 -0.19 -4.94 4.09
CA LEU A 101 -1.05 -4.43 3.02
C LEU A 101 -0.62 -5.02 1.69
N LYS A 102 -1.33 -6.03 1.22
CA LYS A 102 -1.06 -6.64 -0.09
C LYS A 102 -1.75 -5.87 -1.20
N GLN A 103 -0.98 -5.54 -2.25
CA GLN A 103 -1.57 -4.99 -3.47
C GLN A 103 -2.54 -6.02 -4.07
N PRO A 104 -3.77 -5.62 -4.44
CA PRO A 104 -4.69 -6.52 -5.12
C PRO A 104 -4.10 -7.04 -6.43
N GLN A 105 -4.33 -8.30 -6.76
CA GLN A 105 -3.87 -8.88 -8.05
C GLN A 105 -4.49 -8.19 -9.25
N LYS A 106 -5.73 -7.71 -9.09
CA LYS A 106 -6.48 -6.93 -10.10
C LYS A 106 -6.88 -5.61 -9.48
N PHE A 107 -6.47 -4.52 -10.10
CA PHE A 107 -6.86 -3.16 -9.72
C PHE A 107 -6.87 -2.25 -10.94
N ASP A 108 -7.61 -1.18 -10.87
CA ASP A 108 -7.68 -0.15 -11.90
C ASP A 108 -6.64 0.94 -11.59
N ALA A 109 -5.56 0.99 -12.38
CA ALA A 109 -4.47 1.95 -12.19
C ALA A 109 -4.90 3.42 -12.38
N SER A 110 -6.07 3.67 -12.99
CA SER A 110 -6.64 5.01 -13.14
C SER A 110 -7.35 5.52 -11.89
N LYS A 111 -7.65 4.63 -10.94
CA LYS A 111 -8.37 4.95 -9.70
C LYS A 111 -7.42 5.23 -8.54
N ARG A 112 -7.93 6.02 -7.59
CA ARG A 112 -7.28 6.28 -6.31
C ARG A 112 -7.83 5.32 -5.28
N TYR A 113 -6.95 4.73 -4.53
CA TYR A 113 -7.28 3.80 -3.46
C TYR A 113 -7.01 4.44 -2.10
N ALA A 114 -7.72 3.97 -1.09
CA ALA A 114 -7.38 4.18 0.30
C ALA A 114 -6.97 2.85 0.93
N ALA A 115 -6.02 2.89 1.85
CA ALA A 115 -5.75 1.79 2.75
C ALA A 115 -6.81 1.78 3.85
N VAL A 116 -7.30 0.60 4.22
CA VAL A 116 -8.25 0.42 5.31
C VAL A 116 -7.68 -0.56 6.31
N ILE A 117 -7.67 -0.16 7.57
CA ILE A 117 -7.44 -1.02 8.73
C ILE A 117 -8.80 -1.22 9.39
N LYS A 118 -9.37 -2.41 9.29
CA LYS A 118 -10.66 -2.75 9.84
C LYS A 118 -10.47 -3.62 11.08
N PHE A 119 -10.80 -3.11 12.25
CA PHE A 119 -10.82 -3.89 13.49
C PHE A 119 -12.05 -4.79 13.49
N THR A 120 -11.85 -6.10 13.45
CA THR A 120 -12.92 -7.10 13.46
C THR A 120 -13.36 -7.47 14.87
N ASP A 121 -12.46 -7.30 15.83
CA ASP A 121 -12.67 -7.37 17.26
C ASP A 121 -11.61 -6.49 17.97
N PRO A 122 -11.65 -6.32 19.32
CA PRO A 122 -10.71 -5.43 20.02
C PRO A 122 -9.24 -5.81 19.88
N THR A 123 -8.92 -7.02 19.46
CA THR A 123 -7.56 -7.56 19.40
C THR A 123 -7.10 -7.95 18.00
N ASN A 124 -7.99 -7.94 17.00
CA ASN A 124 -7.67 -8.34 15.63
C ASN A 124 -8.15 -7.32 14.59
N PHE A 125 -7.47 -7.32 13.46
CA PHE A 125 -7.80 -6.45 12.34
C PHE A 125 -7.55 -7.13 11.00
N GLU A 126 -8.17 -6.60 9.96
CA GLU A 126 -7.90 -6.84 8.55
C GLU A 126 -7.33 -5.57 7.91
N ALA A 127 -6.47 -5.73 6.89
CA ALA A 127 -5.89 -4.61 6.17
C ALA A 127 -6.02 -4.83 4.65
N PHE A 128 -6.59 -3.85 3.94
CA PHE A 128 -6.84 -3.95 2.51
C PHE A 128 -6.91 -2.58 1.84
N PHE A 129 -6.94 -2.58 0.49
CA PHE A 129 -7.16 -1.37 -0.31
C PHE A 129 -8.57 -1.33 -0.87
N THR A 130 -9.15 -0.15 -0.94
CA THR A 130 -10.48 0.09 -1.54
C THR A 130 -10.52 1.43 -2.28
N VAL A 131 -11.34 1.54 -3.30
CA VAL A 131 -11.63 2.82 -3.98
C VAL A 131 -12.65 3.66 -3.20
N ASN A 132 -13.42 3.04 -2.34
CA ASN A 132 -14.36 3.72 -1.43
C ASN A 132 -13.93 3.48 0.01
N PRO A 133 -13.26 4.47 0.66
CA PRO A 133 -12.81 4.34 2.03
C PRO A 133 -13.93 4.40 3.07
N ARG A 134 -15.14 4.77 2.66
CA ARG A 134 -16.32 4.73 3.53
C ARG A 134 -16.96 3.36 3.39
N PRO A 135 -16.83 2.48 4.37
CA PRO A 135 -17.29 1.10 4.27
C PRO A 135 -18.82 0.93 4.37
N PHE A 136 -19.56 2.04 4.45
CA PHE A 136 -21.03 2.05 4.62
C PHE A 136 -21.67 3.17 3.79
#